data_fe3a843303d6ca97820a2b937cc4bc71
#
_entry.id   fe3a843303d6ca97820a2b937cc4bc71
#
_cell.length_a   1.000
_cell.length_b   1.000
_cell.length_c   1.000
_cell.angle_alpha   90.00
_cell.angle_beta   90.00
_cell.angle_gamma   90.00
#
_symmetry.space_group_name_H-M   'P 1'
#
loop_
_entity.id
_entity.type
_entity.pdbx_description
1 polymer ?
#
loop_
_entity_poly.entity_id
_entity_poly.type
_entity_poly.pdbx_seq_one_letter_code
_entity_poly.pdbx_strand_id
1 'polypeptide(L)'
;DALKKNQAASLCRYLGIDESNPWQSLRQVKIRKNSQIEKDLFGWFRIPDEEIPQEVKVELSPTEEQVKGNHALFTHQRTAVRKVRNYLNSEQPRAFLHMPTGSGKTRTAMNHICSVLAEEEPRLVIWFAYNGVLCEQAAREFQRAWSHHGNREVDLQRMWGEHDVDEVTDDGIIFVGLDKLWARVRKENTWLANLSHRVHLVVFDEAHQSTAETYRLMVETLLLNEDCNLLGLSATPGRTYSDIEQDEELSEMYYKQKVPLEVEGYDSPLEFLVDEGYLSQPEFHQMTPPDEPLSEADLNRVYNKDDYDGKLLTRLSESEERNLLILNKVRDLLQNHDRILVFATNVRHSQILATFLSMRWGIRCASITSETPPDKRKLWIDTFLDEDDEEPCVLFNYDVLTTGFDAPKTSAAIIARPTKSLVLYSQMVGRVIRGDKVGGTPEAEIWTVVDQQLPGFRSLSEAFWNWEDVW
;
A
#
# COMPACT_ATOMS: atom_id res chain seq x y z
N ASP A 1 -26.75 71.82 -5.08
CA ASP A 1 -26.97 73.09 -4.43
C ASP A 1 -25.77 73.70 -3.67
N ALA A 2 -24.65 73.00 -3.60
CA ALA A 2 -23.41 73.46 -2.98
C ALA A 2 -22.56 74.39 -3.92
N LEU A 3 -22.81 74.37 -5.23
CA LEU A 3 -22.14 75.25 -6.16
C LEU A 3 -22.84 76.61 -6.34
N LYS A 4 -22.11 77.70 -6.51
CA LYS A 4 -22.70 79.00 -6.91
C LYS A 4 -23.05 78.91 -8.43
N LYS A 5 -24.04 79.77 -8.85
CA LYS A 5 -24.56 79.76 -10.22
C LYS A 5 -23.47 79.86 -11.31
N ASN A 6 -22.44 80.66 -11.10
CA ASN A 6 -21.32 80.79 -11.99
C ASN A 6 -20.41 79.50 -12.02
N GLN A 7 -20.28 78.78 -10.90
CA GLN A 7 -19.58 77.55 -10.84
C GLN A 7 -20.36 76.45 -11.49
N ALA A 8 -21.66 76.36 -11.34
CA ALA A 8 -22.56 75.46 -12.04
C ALA A 8 -22.53 75.65 -13.58
N ALA A 9 -22.54 76.90 -14.03
CA ALA A 9 -22.39 77.21 -15.45
C ALA A 9 -21.01 76.81 -16.00
N SER A 10 -19.96 77.04 -15.19
CA SER A 10 -18.59 76.59 -15.55
C SER A 10 -18.47 75.08 -15.63
N LEU A 11 -19.12 74.35 -14.73
CA LEU A 11 -19.14 72.86 -14.74
C LEU A 11 -19.92 72.36 -15.97
N CYS A 12 -21.07 73.00 -16.33
CA CYS A 12 -21.80 72.63 -17.53
C CYS A 12 -20.92 72.78 -18.78
N ARG A 13 -20.17 73.88 -18.88
CA ARG A 13 -19.26 74.12 -19.98
C ARG A 13 -18.14 73.11 -20.03
N TYR A 14 -17.60 72.74 -18.88
CA TYR A 14 -16.54 71.71 -18.78
C TYR A 14 -17.04 70.32 -19.21
N LEU A 15 -18.27 69.99 -18.88
CA LEU A 15 -18.92 68.74 -19.22
C LEU A 15 -19.52 68.74 -20.67
N GLY A 16 -19.45 69.89 -21.37
CA GLY A 16 -20.00 70.01 -22.72
C GLY A 16 -21.55 69.99 -22.80
N ILE A 17 -22.22 70.39 -21.73
CA ILE A 17 -23.69 70.44 -21.61
C ILE A 17 -24.21 71.89 -21.58
N ASP A 18 -25.53 72.08 -21.84
CA ASP A 18 -26.13 73.38 -21.90
C ASP A 18 -25.98 74.19 -20.60
N GLU A 19 -25.37 75.40 -20.71
CA GLU A 19 -25.09 76.26 -19.58
C GLU A 19 -26.17 77.36 -19.38
N SER A 20 -27.17 77.42 -20.24
CA SER A 20 -28.22 78.42 -20.17
C SER A 20 -29.12 78.30 -18.91
N ASN A 21 -29.36 77.05 -18.50
CA ASN A 21 -30.00 76.70 -17.24
C ASN A 21 -29.20 75.64 -16.48
N PRO A 22 -28.06 76.01 -15.85
CA PRO A 22 -27.05 75.08 -15.39
C PRO A 22 -27.55 74.04 -14.38
N TRP A 23 -28.43 74.42 -13.51
CA TRP A 23 -28.98 73.50 -12.49
C TRP A 23 -29.92 72.44 -13.09
N GLN A 24 -30.69 72.81 -14.10
CA GLN A 24 -31.55 71.85 -14.82
C GLN A 24 -30.72 70.87 -15.67
N SER A 25 -29.72 71.39 -16.36
CA SER A 25 -28.83 70.59 -17.16
C SER A 25 -28.05 69.59 -16.31
N LEU A 26 -27.49 70.05 -15.19
CA LEU A 26 -26.76 69.14 -14.27
C LEU A 26 -27.63 68.05 -13.64
N ARG A 27 -28.90 68.34 -13.32
CA ARG A 27 -29.86 67.36 -12.80
C ARG A 27 -30.28 66.31 -13.83
N GLN A 28 -30.18 66.61 -15.08
CA GLN A 28 -30.53 65.70 -16.19
C GLN A 28 -29.38 64.80 -16.64
N VAL A 29 -28.13 65.11 -16.18
CA VAL A 29 -26.96 64.31 -16.51
C VAL A 29 -27.06 62.95 -15.87
N LYS A 30 -27.05 61.91 -16.65
CA LYS A 30 -26.95 60.52 -16.18
C LYS A 30 -25.47 60.14 -16.08
N ILE A 31 -24.97 60.06 -14.86
CA ILE A 31 -23.61 59.61 -14.59
C ILE A 31 -23.64 58.09 -14.54
N ARG A 32 -22.93 57.46 -15.49
CA ARG A 32 -22.68 56.00 -15.44
C ARG A 32 -21.28 55.76 -14.95
N LYS A 33 -21.12 54.75 -14.12
CA LYS A 33 -19.82 54.31 -13.61
C LYS A 33 -18.83 54.05 -14.76
N ASN A 34 -17.60 54.50 -14.62
CA ASN A 34 -16.53 54.44 -15.63
C ASN A 34 -16.82 55.24 -16.93
N SER A 35 -17.82 56.12 -16.94
CA SER A 35 -18.10 56.99 -18.09
C SER A 35 -17.14 58.19 -18.17
N GLN A 36 -17.01 58.80 -19.37
CA GLN A 36 -16.22 60.02 -19.55
C GLN A 36 -16.72 61.15 -18.66
N ILE A 37 -18.04 61.28 -18.48
CA ILE A 37 -18.68 62.28 -17.63
C ILE A 37 -18.25 62.11 -16.13
N GLU A 38 -18.14 60.88 -15.66
CA GLU A 38 -17.66 60.59 -14.31
C GLU A 38 -16.18 61.00 -14.14
N LYS A 39 -15.33 60.64 -15.09
CA LYS A 39 -13.92 61.05 -15.11
C LYS A 39 -13.76 62.56 -15.14
N ASP A 40 -14.56 63.25 -15.98
CA ASP A 40 -14.55 64.69 -16.08
C ASP A 40 -15.01 65.34 -14.78
N LEU A 41 -16.00 64.79 -14.10
CA LEU A 41 -16.42 65.22 -12.76
C LEU A 41 -15.30 65.07 -11.73
N PHE A 42 -14.64 63.94 -11.69
CA PHE A 42 -13.49 63.72 -10.77
C PHE A 42 -12.38 64.72 -11.06
N GLY A 43 -12.06 64.98 -12.36
CA GLY A 43 -11.10 65.99 -12.76
C GLY A 43 -11.52 67.40 -12.36
N TRP A 44 -12.79 67.80 -12.57
CA TRP A 44 -13.32 69.12 -12.17
C TRP A 44 -13.23 69.35 -10.66
N PHE A 45 -13.61 68.36 -9.84
CA PHE A 45 -13.57 68.45 -8.39
C PHE A 45 -12.16 68.20 -7.83
N ARG A 46 -11.17 67.88 -8.66
CA ARG A 46 -9.79 67.56 -8.28
C ARG A 46 -9.73 66.43 -7.25
N ILE A 47 -10.56 65.39 -7.46
CA ILE A 47 -10.51 64.18 -6.63
C ILE A 47 -9.26 63.41 -7.03
N PRO A 48 -8.32 63.11 -6.12
CA PRO A 48 -7.14 62.34 -6.41
C PRO A 48 -7.52 60.94 -6.90
N ASP A 49 -6.73 60.36 -7.84
CA ASP A 49 -6.98 59.03 -8.37
C ASP A 49 -7.01 57.93 -7.29
N GLU A 50 -6.30 58.15 -6.17
CA GLU A 50 -6.26 57.30 -4.99
C GLU A 50 -7.62 57.26 -4.22
N GLU A 51 -8.44 58.32 -4.34
CA GLU A 51 -9.77 58.40 -3.72
C GLU A 51 -10.90 57.91 -4.63
N ILE A 52 -10.60 57.62 -5.89
CA ILE A 52 -11.57 57.04 -6.83
C ILE A 52 -11.74 55.54 -6.48
N PRO A 53 -12.96 55.09 -6.12
CA PRO A 53 -13.20 53.68 -5.81
C PRO A 53 -12.80 52.81 -7.01
N GLN A 54 -11.71 52.08 -6.89
CA GLN A 54 -11.34 51.10 -7.87
C GLN A 54 -12.28 49.89 -7.77
N GLU A 55 -12.75 49.39 -8.90
CA GLU A 55 -13.45 48.11 -8.94
C GLU A 55 -12.47 47.01 -8.56
N VAL A 56 -12.56 46.53 -7.33
CA VAL A 56 -11.95 45.27 -6.97
C VAL A 56 -12.71 44.18 -7.77
N LYS A 57 -12.08 43.65 -8.82
CA LYS A 57 -12.59 42.44 -9.47
C LYS A 57 -12.53 41.33 -8.42
N VAL A 58 -13.68 41.03 -7.83
CA VAL A 58 -13.82 39.81 -7.01
C VAL A 58 -13.68 38.64 -7.98
N GLU A 59 -12.58 37.94 -7.92
CA GLU A 59 -12.46 36.65 -8.59
C GLU A 59 -13.50 35.71 -7.96
N LEU A 60 -14.53 35.42 -8.70
CA LEU A 60 -15.55 34.47 -8.29
C LEU A 60 -14.95 33.08 -8.44
N SER A 61 -15.16 32.24 -7.43
CA SER A 61 -14.86 30.83 -7.54
C SER A 61 -15.56 30.21 -8.76
N PRO A 62 -14.95 29.20 -9.42
CA PRO A 62 -15.57 28.56 -10.58
C PRO A 62 -16.91 27.93 -10.18
N THR A 63 -17.86 27.92 -11.12
CA THR A 63 -19.20 27.35 -10.89
C THR A 63 -19.13 25.83 -10.71
N GLU A 64 -18.17 25.18 -11.37
CA GLU A 64 -17.92 23.77 -11.31
C GLU A 64 -16.44 23.50 -11.08
N GLU A 65 -16.10 22.62 -10.17
CA GLU A 65 -14.74 22.27 -9.79
C GLU A 65 -14.66 20.78 -9.46
N GLN A 66 -13.58 20.12 -9.94
CA GLN A 66 -13.27 18.74 -9.56
C GLN A 66 -12.40 18.74 -8.31
N VAL A 67 -12.93 18.18 -7.22
CA VAL A 67 -12.19 18.03 -5.96
C VAL A 67 -11.55 16.66 -5.90
N LYS A 68 -10.22 16.62 -5.72
CA LYS A 68 -9.44 15.37 -5.57
C LYS A 68 -9.28 15.04 -4.09
N GLY A 69 -9.58 13.78 -3.73
CA GLY A 69 -9.26 13.28 -2.38
C GLY A 69 -7.76 12.96 -2.26
N ASN A 70 -7.13 13.37 -1.17
CA ASN A 70 -5.70 13.11 -0.93
C ASN A 70 -5.39 11.65 -0.61
N HIS A 71 -6.38 10.89 -0.12
CA HIS A 71 -6.26 9.44 0.16
C HIS A 71 -7.35 8.65 -0.59
N ALA A 72 -7.59 9.00 -1.86
CA ALA A 72 -8.62 8.38 -2.67
C ALA A 72 -8.31 6.91 -2.97
N LEU A 73 -9.33 6.07 -2.92
CA LEU A 73 -9.28 4.69 -3.37
C LEU A 73 -9.49 4.62 -4.89
N PHE A 74 -8.82 3.68 -5.53
CA PHE A 74 -9.11 3.30 -6.92
C PHE A 74 -10.51 2.66 -7.02
N THR A 75 -11.06 2.60 -8.22
CA THR A 75 -12.44 2.10 -8.44
C THR A 75 -12.63 0.67 -7.92
N HIS A 76 -11.69 -0.21 -8.21
CA HIS A 76 -11.71 -1.60 -7.72
C HIS A 76 -11.64 -1.68 -6.19
N GLN A 77 -10.81 -0.84 -5.55
CA GLN A 77 -10.73 -0.77 -4.08
C GLN A 77 -12.03 -0.27 -3.45
N ARG A 78 -12.67 0.76 -4.06
CA ARG A 78 -13.99 1.24 -3.58
C ARG A 78 -15.06 0.16 -3.67
N THR A 79 -15.03 -0.65 -4.73
CA THR A 79 -15.95 -1.79 -4.88
C THR A 79 -15.69 -2.85 -3.82
N ALA A 80 -14.43 -3.17 -3.56
CA ALA A 80 -14.05 -4.11 -2.51
C ALA A 80 -14.49 -3.64 -1.11
N VAL A 81 -14.26 -2.36 -0.75
CA VAL A 81 -14.71 -1.78 0.54
C VAL A 81 -16.22 -1.92 0.70
N ARG A 82 -17.01 -1.65 -0.35
CA ARG A 82 -18.49 -1.80 -0.28
C ARG A 82 -18.89 -3.23 -0.02
N LYS A 83 -18.28 -4.22 -0.68
CA LYS A 83 -18.54 -5.64 -0.46
C LYS A 83 -18.14 -6.07 0.95
N VAL A 84 -16.95 -5.69 1.43
CA VAL A 84 -16.50 -5.94 2.81
C VAL A 84 -17.52 -5.40 3.81
N ARG A 85 -17.93 -4.14 3.65
CA ARG A 85 -18.95 -3.53 4.54
C ARG A 85 -20.27 -4.28 4.52
N ASN A 86 -20.73 -4.73 3.36
CA ASN A 86 -21.98 -5.50 3.27
C ASN A 86 -21.89 -6.82 4.04
N TYR A 87 -20.78 -7.55 3.94
CA TYR A 87 -20.59 -8.78 4.69
C TYR A 87 -20.45 -8.53 6.20
N LEU A 88 -19.67 -7.54 6.60
CA LEU A 88 -19.47 -7.23 8.02
C LEU A 88 -20.73 -6.65 8.70
N ASN A 89 -21.69 -6.13 7.94
CA ASN A 89 -23.00 -5.69 8.44
C ASN A 89 -24.10 -6.78 8.29
N SER A 90 -23.74 -8.02 7.94
CA SER A 90 -24.68 -9.13 7.83
C SER A 90 -24.83 -9.88 9.17
N GLU A 91 -25.73 -10.87 9.21
CA GLU A 91 -25.88 -11.76 10.37
C GLU A 91 -24.61 -12.59 10.70
N GLN A 92 -23.71 -12.70 9.74
CA GLN A 92 -22.41 -13.39 9.88
C GLN A 92 -21.30 -12.39 9.60
N PRO A 93 -20.88 -11.58 10.58
CA PRO A 93 -20.03 -10.41 10.36
C PRO A 93 -18.55 -10.77 10.15
N ARG A 94 -18.27 -11.57 9.13
CA ARG A 94 -16.92 -11.96 8.73
C ARG A 94 -16.74 -11.74 7.24
N ALA A 95 -15.54 -11.30 6.84
CA ALA A 95 -15.21 -11.10 5.43
C ALA A 95 -13.75 -11.47 5.17
N PHE A 96 -13.49 -12.05 4.00
CA PHE A 96 -12.13 -12.37 3.55
C PHE A 96 -11.81 -11.55 2.29
N LEU A 97 -10.99 -10.52 2.43
CA LEU A 97 -10.58 -9.67 1.32
C LEU A 97 -9.40 -10.31 0.59
N HIS A 98 -9.68 -10.83 -0.58
CA HIS A 98 -8.70 -11.43 -1.47
C HIS A 98 -8.32 -10.45 -2.59
N MET A 99 -7.11 -9.96 -2.54
CA MET A 99 -6.58 -9.05 -3.55
C MET A 99 -5.11 -9.39 -3.83
N PRO A 100 -4.64 -9.40 -5.09
CA PRO A 100 -3.25 -9.66 -5.43
C PRO A 100 -2.26 -8.77 -4.66
N THR A 101 -1.04 -9.25 -4.47
CA THR A 101 0.03 -8.42 -3.91
C THR A 101 0.21 -7.19 -4.80
N GLY A 102 0.30 -6.01 -4.20
CA GLY A 102 0.43 -4.76 -4.95
C GLY A 102 -0.86 -4.06 -5.32
N SER A 103 -2.01 -4.71 -5.24
CA SER A 103 -3.31 -4.10 -5.56
C SER A 103 -3.87 -3.13 -4.50
N GLY A 104 -3.19 -2.99 -3.36
CA GLY A 104 -3.56 -2.05 -2.29
C GLY A 104 -4.52 -2.62 -1.24
N LYS A 105 -4.41 -3.91 -0.88
CA LYS A 105 -5.18 -4.54 0.21
C LYS A 105 -5.19 -3.74 1.50
N THR A 106 -4.01 -3.39 2.01
CA THR A 106 -3.84 -2.62 3.26
C THR A 106 -4.57 -1.29 3.19
N ARG A 107 -4.43 -0.55 2.08
CA ARG A 107 -5.11 0.73 1.87
C ARG A 107 -6.64 0.57 1.83
N THR A 108 -7.12 -0.49 1.19
CA THR A 108 -8.55 -0.85 1.15
C THR A 108 -9.09 -1.13 2.56
N ALA A 109 -8.37 -1.93 3.35
CA ALA A 109 -8.72 -2.24 4.73
C ALA A 109 -8.69 -0.99 5.63
N MET A 110 -7.67 -0.13 5.51
CA MET A 110 -7.56 1.10 6.30
C MET A 110 -8.73 2.07 6.05
N ASN A 111 -9.22 2.16 4.80
CA ASN A 111 -10.40 2.96 4.51
C ASN A 111 -11.64 2.43 5.25
N HIS A 112 -11.82 1.12 5.33
CA HIS A 112 -12.91 0.50 6.10
C HIS A 112 -12.73 0.75 7.61
N ILE A 113 -11.52 0.56 8.14
CA ILE A 113 -11.19 0.81 9.56
C ILE A 113 -11.49 2.26 9.95
N CYS A 114 -11.07 3.22 9.11
CA CYS A 114 -11.40 4.63 9.35
C CYS A 114 -12.92 4.87 9.41
N SER A 115 -13.70 4.18 8.57
CA SER A 115 -15.16 4.28 8.64
C SER A 115 -15.71 3.71 9.95
N VAL A 116 -15.23 2.52 10.37
CA VAL A 116 -15.65 1.89 11.63
C VAL A 116 -15.38 2.77 12.83
N LEU A 117 -14.16 3.35 12.90
CA LEU A 117 -13.80 4.24 14.00
C LEU A 117 -14.56 5.57 13.96
N ALA A 118 -14.94 6.08 12.78
CA ALA A 118 -15.65 7.34 12.63
C ALA A 118 -17.16 7.24 12.89
N GLU A 119 -17.75 6.04 12.86
CA GLU A 119 -19.19 5.84 13.04
C GLU A 119 -19.64 6.03 14.50
N GLU A 120 -18.88 5.51 15.45
CA GLU A 120 -19.21 5.54 16.88
C GLU A 120 -17.95 5.73 17.75
N GLU A 121 -18.14 6.15 18.99
CA GLU A 121 -17.09 6.40 20.00
C GLU A 121 -17.58 5.92 21.38
N PRO A 122 -16.78 5.15 22.14
CA PRO A 122 -15.47 4.62 21.77
C PRO A 122 -15.56 3.38 20.88
N ARG A 123 -14.55 3.16 20.04
CA ARG A 123 -14.37 1.93 19.26
C ARG A 123 -12.93 1.47 19.22
N LEU A 124 -12.70 0.19 19.44
CA LEU A 124 -11.38 -0.43 19.38
C LEU A 124 -11.26 -1.41 18.23
N VAL A 125 -10.20 -1.25 17.44
CA VAL A 125 -9.81 -2.15 16.35
C VAL A 125 -8.50 -2.85 16.71
N ILE A 126 -8.40 -4.15 16.45
CA ILE A 126 -7.16 -4.92 16.57
C ILE A 126 -6.70 -5.34 15.17
N TRP A 127 -5.45 -5.07 14.86
CA TRP A 127 -4.79 -5.53 13.64
C TRP A 127 -3.71 -6.55 13.98
N PHE A 128 -3.86 -7.76 13.51
CA PHE A 128 -2.85 -8.81 13.62
C PHE A 128 -1.98 -8.88 12.37
N ALA A 129 -0.66 -8.95 12.56
CA ALA A 129 0.28 -9.24 11.49
C ALA A 129 1.38 -10.18 11.97
N TYR A 130 1.92 -10.96 11.04
CA TYR A 130 2.91 -11.99 11.33
C TYR A 130 4.19 -11.46 11.98
N ASN A 131 4.64 -10.27 11.57
CA ASN A 131 5.88 -9.69 12.09
C ASN A 131 5.79 -8.17 12.29
N GLY A 132 6.76 -7.61 13.02
CA GLY A 132 6.80 -6.18 13.36
C GLY A 132 6.95 -5.25 12.15
N VAL A 133 7.53 -5.71 11.03
CA VAL A 133 7.68 -4.90 9.81
C VAL A 133 6.31 -4.66 9.17
N LEU A 134 5.49 -5.69 9.08
CA LEU A 134 4.11 -5.58 8.60
C LEU A 134 3.25 -4.73 9.54
N CYS A 135 3.42 -4.89 10.87
CA CYS A 135 2.74 -4.05 11.86
C CYS A 135 3.08 -2.56 11.67
N GLU A 136 4.36 -2.23 11.54
CA GLU A 136 4.80 -0.83 11.35
C GLU A 136 4.32 -0.24 10.03
N GLN A 137 4.34 -1.03 8.94
CA GLN A 137 3.82 -0.60 7.65
C GLN A 137 2.32 -0.30 7.73
N ALA A 138 1.55 -1.20 8.35
CA ALA A 138 0.12 -1.02 8.54
C ALA A 138 -0.20 0.19 9.45
N ALA A 139 0.58 0.39 10.51
CA ALA A 139 0.44 1.54 11.41
C ALA A 139 0.69 2.87 10.69
N ARG A 140 1.71 2.96 9.84
CA ARG A 140 1.97 4.16 9.01
C ARG A 140 0.85 4.41 8.00
N GLU A 141 0.34 3.36 7.37
CA GLU A 141 -0.78 3.52 6.43
C GLU A 141 -2.06 3.96 7.16
N PHE A 142 -2.32 3.45 8.37
CA PHE A 142 -3.40 3.95 9.21
C PHE A 142 -3.25 5.44 9.55
N GLN A 143 -2.06 5.89 9.96
CA GLN A 143 -1.79 7.30 10.25
C GLN A 143 -2.10 8.19 9.04
N ARG A 144 -1.69 7.75 7.83
CA ARG A 144 -2.00 8.45 6.58
C ARG A 144 -3.52 8.46 6.31
N ALA A 145 -4.17 7.31 6.43
CA ALA A 145 -5.60 7.20 6.19
C ALA A 145 -6.40 8.05 7.19
N TRP A 146 -6.09 7.95 8.48
CA TRP A 146 -6.79 8.69 9.53
C TRP A 146 -6.59 10.20 9.42
N SER A 147 -5.42 10.68 9.03
CA SER A 147 -5.18 12.12 8.80
C SER A 147 -6.09 12.72 7.72
N HIS A 148 -6.70 11.89 6.84
CA HIS A 148 -7.61 12.33 5.78
C HIS A 148 -9.09 11.97 6.02
N HIS A 149 -9.34 10.90 6.75
CA HIS A 149 -10.70 10.36 6.97
C HIS A 149 -11.17 10.47 8.43
N GLY A 150 -10.24 10.71 9.34
CA GLY A 150 -10.56 10.80 10.77
C GLY A 150 -11.38 12.03 11.12
N ASN A 151 -12.23 11.89 12.12
CA ASN A 151 -13.12 12.94 12.63
C ASN A 151 -12.80 13.38 14.06
N ARG A 152 -11.81 12.73 14.71
CA ARG A 152 -11.32 13.00 16.06
C ARG A 152 -9.90 12.48 16.26
N GLU A 153 -9.32 12.73 17.41
CA GLU A 153 -8.10 12.07 17.85
C GLU A 153 -8.42 10.65 18.33
N VAL A 154 -7.58 9.68 17.97
CA VAL A 154 -7.67 8.28 18.41
C VAL A 154 -6.28 7.76 18.77
N ASP A 155 -6.24 6.77 19.65
CA ASP A 155 -4.98 6.14 20.05
C ASP A 155 -4.51 5.14 18.98
N LEU A 156 -3.20 5.17 18.70
CA LEU A 156 -2.52 4.15 17.94
C LEU A 156 -1.49 3.46 18.81
N GLN A 157 -1.74 2.21 19.14
CA GLN A 157 -0.87 1.41 20.00
C GLN A 157 -0.08 0.37 19.19
N ARG A 158 1.14 0.07 19.64
CA ARG A 158 2.09 -0.86 19.03
C ARG A 158 2.47 -1.96 19.99
N MET A 159 2.32 -3.21 19.56
CA MET A 159 2.62 -4.39 20.39
C MET A 159 3.39 -5.44 19.57
N TRP A 160 4.67 -5.17 19.29
CA TRP A 160 5.61 -6.08 18.61
C TRP A 160 7.05 -5.75 18.97
N GLY A 161 7.97 -6.69 18.85
CA GLY A 161 9.39 -6.52 19.16
C GLY A 161 9.59 -5.95 20.56
N GLU A 162 10.24 -4.78 20.65
CA GLU A 162 10.45 -4.08 21.94
C GLU A 162 9.23 -3.26 22.41
N HIS A 163 8.25 -3.04 21.53
CA HIS A 163 7.02 -2.34 21.90
C HIS A 163 6.13 -3.26 22.75
N ASP A 164 5.65 -2.74 23.86
CA ASP A 164 4.66 -3.39 24.71
C ASP A 164 3.56 -2.40 25.11
N VAL A 165 2.41 -2.91 25.49
CA VAL A 165 1.24 -2.14 25.88
C VAL A 165 0.81 -2.62 27.26
N ASP A 166 0.95 -1.77 28.27
CA ASP A 166 0.52 -2.08 29.63
C ASP A 166 -1.01 -2.05 29.74
N GLU A 167 -1.63 -1.01 29.17
CA GLU A 167 -3.07 -0.81 29.14
C GLU A 167 -3.54 -0.54 27.72
N VAL A 168 -4.49 -1.35 27.26
CA VAL A 168 -5.09 -1.18 25.91
C VAL A 168 -6.13 -0.07 25.96
N THR A 169 -6.06 0.86 24.99
CA THR A 169 -7.02 1.94 24.81
C THR A 169 -8.44 1.43 24.60
N ASP A 170 -9.43 2.26 24.90
CA ASP A 170 -10.84 1.99 24.56
C ASP A 170 -11.23 2.51 23.19
N ASP A 171 -10.50 3.51 22.65
CA ASP A 171 -10.82 4.17 21.41
C ASP A 171 -9.58 4.30 20.51
N GLY A 172 -9.57 3.57 19.41
CA GLY A 172 -8.47 3.60 18.44
C GLY A 172 -8.11 2.25 17.87
N ILE A 173 -6.83 2.07 17.58
CA ILE A 173 -6.32 0.85 16.95
C ILE A 173 -5.05 0.36 17.62
N ILE A 174 -4.97 -0.94 17.86
CA ILE A 174 -3.76 -1.62 18.30
C ILE A 174 -3.25 -2.55 17.20
N PHE A 175 -1.99 -2.38 16.81
CA PHE A 175 -1.27 -3.27 15.91
C PHE A 175 -0.47 -4.27 16.72
N VAL A 176 -0.64 -5.56 16.43
CA VAL A 176 -0.10 -6.65 17.27
C VAL A 176 0.64 -7.66 16.39
N GLY A 177 1.92 -7.90 16.73
CA GLY A 177 2.68 -9.01 16.16
C GLY A 177 2.27 -10.33 16.82
N LEU A 178 2.03 -11.37 16.01
CA LEU A 178 1.52 -12.66 16.49
C LEU A 178 2.41 -13.30 17.58
N ASP A 179 3.73 -13.21 17.44
CA ASP A 179 4.68 -13.74 18.45
C ASP A 179 4.52 -13.03 19.80
N LYS A 180 4.35 -11.70 19.79
CA LYS A 180 4.16 -10.89 20.98
C LYS A 180 2.82 -11.19 21.64
N LEU A 181 1.76 -11.33 20.84
CA LEU A 181 0.45 -11.74 21.30
C LEU A 181 0.51 -13.08 22.03
N TRP A 182 1.15 -14.07 21.41
CA TRP A 182 1.31 -15.40 21.99
C TRP A 182 2.06 -15.35 23.33
N ALA A 183 3.14 -14.59 23.40
CA ALA A 183 3.89 -14.40 24.63
C ALA A 183 3.04 -13.75 25.75
N ARG A 184 2.20 -12.76 25.38
CA ARG A 184 1.28 -12.09 26.32
C ARG A 184 0.21 -13.04 26.85
N VAL A 185 -0.46 -13.76 25.96
CA VAL A 185 -1.52 -14.71 26.34
C VAL A 185 -0.98 -15.84 27.23
N ARG A 186 0.23 -16.33 26.97
CA ARG A 186 0.88 -17.32 27.85
C ARG A 186 1.24 -16.80 29.24
N LYS A 187 1.55 -15.51 29.33
CA LYS A 187 1.86 -14.85 30.60
C LYS A 187 0.60 -14.54 31.39
N GLU A 188 -0.46 -14.16 30.71
CA GLU A 188 -1.74 -13.74 31.27
C GLU A 188 -2.89 -14.29 30.44
N ASN A 189 -3.35 -15.49 30.82
CA ASN A 189 -4.35 -16.24 30.04
C ASN A 189 -5.73 -15.56 29.93
N THR A 190 -6.04 -14.64 30.85
CA THR A 190 -7.32 -13.89 30.84
C THR A 190 -7.26 -12.57 30.06
N TRP A 191 -6.07 -12.13 29.66
CA TRP A 191 -5.88 -10.84 29.02
C TRP A 191 -6.74 -10.67 27.76
N LEU A 192 -6.71 -11.68 26.89
CA LEU A 192 -7.45 -11.64 25.63
C LEU A 192 -8.97 -11.70 25.84
N ALA A 193 -9.43 -12.50 26.82
CA ALA A 193 -10.85 -12.58 27.16
C ALA A 193 -11.36 -11.27 27.79
N ASN A 194 -10.54 -10.60 28.61
CA ASN A 194 -10.87 -9.28 29.15
C ASN A 194 -10.93 -8.21 28.06
N LEU A 195 -10.11 -8.35 27.04
CA LEU A 195 -10.07 -7.42 25.90
C LEU A 195 -11.25 -7.63 24.93
N SER A 196 -11.76 -8.87 24.81
CA SER A 196 -12.79 -9.22 23.82
C SER A 196 -14.04 -8.31 23.88
N HIS A 197 -14.49 -7.96 25.10
CA HIS A 197 -15.70 -7.12 25.30
C HIS A 197 -15.56 -5.68 24.76
N ARG A 198 -14.37 -5.24 24.41
CA ARG A 198 -14.06 -3.88 23.96
C ARG A 198 -13.73 -3.81 22.46
N VAL A 199 -13.46 -4.97 21.85
CA VAL A 199 -13.05 -5.04 20.44
C VAL A 199 -14.26 -5.09 19.52
N HIS A 200 -14.29 -4.22 18.53
CA HIS A 200 -15.36 -4.13 17.53
C HIS A 200 -14.96 -4.69 16.17
N LEU A 201 -13.67 -4.68 15.85
CA LEU A 201 -13.16 -5.25 14.60
C LEU A 201 -11.81 -5.90 14.83
N VAL A 202 -11.69 -7.15 14.43
CA VAL A 202 -10.41 -7.87 14.29
C VAL A 202 -10.04 -7.88 12.81
N VAL A 203 -8.84 -7.38 12.49
CA VAL A 203 -8.25 -7.49 11.16
C VAL A 203 -7.07 -8.43 11.22
N PHE A 204 -7.06 -9.44 10.38
CA PHE A 204 -5.97 -10.41 10.28
C PHE A 204 -5.26 -10.26 8.94
N ASP A 205 -4.07 -9.69 8.96
CA ASP A 205 -3.22 -9.57 7.76
C ASP A 205 -2.53 -10.89 7.47
N GLU A 206 -2.40 -11.25 6.20
CA GLU A 206 -1.99 -12.58 5.74
C GLU A 206 -2.86 -13.68 6.37
N ALA A 207 -4.18 -13.53 6.22
CA ALA A 207 -5.20 -14.33 6.90
C ALA A 207 -5.17 -15.84 6.58
N HIS A 208 -4.42 -16.27 5.56
CA HIS A 208 -4.12 -17.68 5.35
C HIS A 208 -3.39 -18.35 6.53
N GLN A 209 -2.82 -17.55 7.46
CA GLN A 209 -2.20 -18.04 8.68
C GLN A 209 -3.18 -18.15 9.86
N SER A 210 -4.37 -17.59 9.75
CA SER A 210 -5.36 -17.53 10.85
C SER A 210 -5.92 -18.91 11.26
N THR A 211 -5.80 -19.91 10.40
CA THR A 211 -6.25 -21.30 10.67
C THR A 211 -5.28 -22.08 11.55
N ALA A 212 -4.03 -21.60 11.76
CA ALA A 212 -3.14 -22.26 12.70
C ALA A 212 -3.80 -22.29 14.09
N GLU A 213 -3.86 -23.47 14.73
CA GLU A 213 -4.62 -23.73 15.97
C GLU A 213 -4.46 -22.64 17.04
N THR A 214 -3.24 -22.18 17.24
CA THR A 214 -2.93 -21.12 18.19
C THR A 214 -3.60 -19.77 17.83
N TYR A 215 -3.52 -19.37 16.57
CA TYR A 215 -4.06 -18.07 16.12
C TYR A 215 -5.57 -18.11 16.01
N ARG A 216 -6.11 -19.23 15.57
CA ARG A 216 -7.55 -19.49 15.53
C ARG A 216 -8.19 -19.30 16.91
N LEU A 217 -7.60 -19.93 17.96
CA LEU A 217 -8.07 -19.79 19.33
C LEU A 217 -8.10 -18.33 19.78
N MET A 218 -7.08 -17.54 19.43
CA MET A 218 -6.99 -16.13 19.81
C MET A 218 -8.06 -15.30 19.11
N VAL A 219 -8.29 -15.52 17.82
CA VAL A 219 -9.33 -14.84 17.05
C VAL A 219 -10.72 -15.24 17.59
N GLU A 220 -10.98 -16.52 17.79
CA GLU A 220 -12.25 -17.02 18.34
C GLU A 220 -12.54 -16.46 19.74
N THR A 221 -11.50 -16.26 20.58
CA THR A 221 -11.65 -15.62 21.89
C THR A 221 -12.15 -14.17 21.77
N LEU A 222 -11.63 -13.40 20.81
CA LEU A 222 -12.07 -12.03 20.57
C LEU A 222 -13.50 -11.99 20.00
N LEU A 223 -13.84 -12.96 19.18
CA LEU A 223 -15.17 -13.10 18.58
C LEU A 223 -16.24 -13.66 19.54
N LEU A 224 -15.93 -13.90 20.82
CA LEU A 224 -16.95 -14.16 21.84
C LEU A 224 -17.84 -12.93 22.08
N ASN A 225 -17.39 -11.76 21.73
CA ASN A 225 -18.22 -10.56 21.63
C ASN A 225 -19.02 -10.60 20.31
N GLU A 226 -20.34 -10.67 20.40
CA GLU A 226 -21.24 -10.73 19.24
C GLU A 226 -21.17 -9.47 18.35
N ASP A 227 -20.75 -8.33 18.92
CA ASP A 227 -20.57 -7.07 18.21
C ASP A 227 -19.19 -6.97 17.51
N CYS A 228 -18.34 -7.99 17.63
CA CYS A 228 -17.00 -8.00 17.05
C CYS A 228 -17.00 -8.63 15.66
N ASN A 229 -16.54 -7.86 14.69
CA ASN A 229 -16.41 -8.27 13.29
C ASN A 229 -15.02 -8.85 12.99
N LEU A 230 -14.92 -9.71 11.98
CA LEU A 230 -13.64 -10.27 11.51
C LEU A 230 -13.39 -9.95 10.03
N LEU A 231 -12.25 -9.32 9.74
CA LEU A 231 -11.78 -9.06 8.40
C LEU A 231 -10.42 -9.76 8.17
N GLY A 232 -10.40 -10.75 7.31
CA GLY A 232 -9.16 -11.37 6.82
C GLY A 232 -8.66 -10.69 5.56
N LEU A 233 -7.35 -10.51 5.44
CA LEU A 233 -6.68 -9.97 4.26
C LEU A 233 -5.69 -10.98 3.74
N SER A 234 -5.74 -11.35 2.46
CA SER A 234 -4.71 -12.18 1.85
C SER A 234 -4.55 -11.88 0.37
N ALA A 235 -3.31 -12.02 -0.11
CA ALA A 235 -3.04 -12.07 -1.55
C ALA A 235 -3.31 -13.47 -2.10
N THR A 236 -3.34 -14.44 -1.21
CA THR A 236 -3.42 -15.85 -1.52
C THR A 236 -4.53 -16.45 -0.66
N PRO A 237 -5.59 -17.08 -1.23
CA PRO A 237 -6.67 -17.68 -0.42
C PRO A 237 -6.30 -19.05 0.17
N GLY A 238 -5.16 -19.61 -0.21
CA GLY A 238 -4.69 -20.91 0.26
C GLY A 238 -3.24 -20.88 0.71
N ARG A 239 -2.83 -21.86 1.47
CA ARG A 239 -1.50 -21.92 2.10
C ARG A 239 -0.48 -22.68 1.25
N THR A 240 -0.91 -23.74 0.58
CA THR A 240 -0.03 -24.63 -0.18
C THR A 240 -0.70 -25.13 -1.46
N TYR A 241 0.09 -25.65 -2.39
CA TYR A 241 -0.35 -26.18 -3.67
C TYR A 241 -1.27 -27.42 -3.59
N SER A 242 -1.44 -28.04 -2.42
CA SER A 242 -2.03 -29.37 -2.31
C SER A 242 -2.88 -29.66 -1.06
N ASP A 243 -3.14 -28.68 -0.20
CA ASP A 243 -3.87 -28.91 1.05
C ASP A 243 -5.27 -28.31 1.03
N ILE A 244 -6.20 -29.08 0.42
CA ILE A 244 -7.61 -28.70 0.29
C ILE A 244 -8.29 -28.57 1.68
N GLU A 245 -7.89 -29.38 2.67
CA GLU A 245 -8.49 -29.34 4.01
C GLU A 245 -8.22 -28.02 4.72
N GLN A 246 -7.00 -27.48 4.60
CA GLN A 246 -6.65 -26.17 5.19
C GLN A 246 -7.37 -25.02 4.50
N ASP A 247 -7.60 -25.12 3.20
CA ASP A 247 -8.33 -24.11 2.44
C ASP A 247 -9.82 -24.14 2.78
N GLU A 248 -10.39 -25.32 3.03
CA GLU A 248 -11.77 -25.48 3.55
C GLU A 248 -11.90 -24.88 4.94
N GLU A 249 -10.98 -25.16 5.87
CA GLU A 249 -10.98 -24.56 7.22
C GLU A 249 -10.91 -23.03 7.16
N LEU A 250 -10.07 -22.48 6.27
CA LEU A 250 -9.97 -21.04 6.07
C LEU A 250 -11.28 -20.46 5.57
N SER A 251 -11.90 -21.10 4.58
CA SER A 251 -13.16 -20.63 4.01
C SER A 251 -14.30 -20.69 5.03
N GLU A 252 -14.38 -21.75 5.84
CA GLU A 252 -15.36 -21.87 6.91
C GLU A 252 -15.17 -20.82 8.01
N MET A 253 -13.91 -20.50 8.41
CA MET A 253 -13.63 -19.48 9.39
C MET A 253 -14.18 -18.11 8.99
N TYR A 254 -14.26 -17.81 7.69
CA TYR A 254 -14.85 -16.59 7.15
C TYR A 254 -16.24 -16.78 6.56
N TYR A 255 -16.94 -17.86 6.91
CA TYR A 255 -18.30 -18.19 6.44
C TYR A 255 -18.44 -18.19 4.90
N LYS A 256 -17.36 -18.53 4.19
CA LYS A 256 -17.29 -18.49 2.72
C LYS A 256 -17.59 -17.11 2.12
N GLN A 257 -17.41 -16.05 2.89
CA GLN A 257 -17.65 -14.67 2.48
C GLN A 257 -16.36 -14.04 1.93
N LYS A 258 -15.95 -14.49 0.75
CA LYS A 258 -14.81 -13.98 0.02
C LYS A 258 -15.18 -12.72 -0.77
N VAL A 259 -14.37 -11.70 -0.65
CA VAL A 259 -14.40 -10.49 -1.47
C VAL A 259 -13.22 -10.52 -2.43
N PRO A 260 -13.38 -11.10 -3.61
CA PRO A 260 -12.35 -11.07 -4.63
C PRO A 260 -12.25 -9.67 -5.26
N LEU A 261 -11.13 -9.40 -5.90
CA LEU A 261 -11.01 -8.28 -6.80
C LEU A 261 -11.78 -8.63 -8.09
N GLU A 262 -12.94 -8.07 -8.29
CA GLU A 262 -13.73 -8.21 -9.51
C GLU A 262 -13.78 -6.89 -10.27
N VAL A 263 -13.57 -6.96 -11.56
CA VAL A 263 -13.63 -5.80 -12.45
C VAL A 263 -14.44 -6.18 -13.68
N GLU A 264 -15.47 -5.42 -13.96
CA GLU A 264 -16.34 -5.63 -15.11
C GLU A 264 -15.55 -5.49 -16.42
N GLY A 265 -15.67 -6.49 -17.30
CA GLY A 265 -14.99 -6.50 -18.59
C GLY A 265 -13.62 -7.18 -18.62
N TYR A 266 -13.17 -7.76 -17.52
CA TYR A 266 -11.93 -8.53 -17.42
C TYR A 266 -12.17 -9.93 -16.88
N ASP A 267 -11.56 -10.93 -17.49
CA ASP A 267 -11.64 -12.32 -17.04
C ASP A 267 -10.71 -12.61 -15.87
N SER A 268 -9.66 -11.80 -15.72
CA SER A 268 -8.66 -11.92 -14.66
C SER A 268 -8.39 -10.58 -13.96
N PRO A 269 -8.43 -10.55 -12.60
CA PRO A 269 -8.01 -9.37 -11.85
C PRO A 269 -6.58 -8.91 -12.13
N LEU A 270 -5.69 -9.85 -12.43
CA LEU A 270 -4.29 -9.56 -12.76
C LEU A 270 -4.18 -8.83 -14.09
N GLU A 271 -4.90 -9.30 -15.11
CA GLU A 271 -4.95 -8.66 -16.42
C GLU A 271 -5.39 -7.20 -16.29
N PHE A 272 -6.50 -6.96 -15.59
CA PHE A 272 -6.95 -5.58 -15.30
C PHE A 272 -5.86 -4.73 -14.62
N LEU A 273 -5.20 -5.28 -13.59
CA LEU A 273 -4.20 -4.52 -12.84
C LEU A 273 -2.96 -4.18 -13.70
N VAL A 274 -2.61 -5.05 -14.63
CA VAL A 274 -1.51 -4.84 -15.60
C VAL A 274 -1.94 -3.84 -16.67
N ASP A 275 -3.07 -4.06 -17.34
CA ASP A 275 -3.56 -3.20 -18.42
C ASP A 275 -3.79 -1.76 -17.95
N GLU A 276 -4.26 -1.62 -16.71
CA GLU A 276 -4.45 -0.32 -16.08
C GLU A 276 -3.17 0.27 -15.44
N GLY A 277 -2.01 -0.40 -15.54
CA GLY A 277 -0.74 0.08 -15.02
C GLY A 277 -0.62 0.12 -13.50
N TYR A 278 -1.47 -0.59 -12.76
CA TYR A 278 -1.29 -0.78 -11.30
C TYR A 278 -0.21 -1.81 -10.98
N LEU A 279 -0.06 -2.81 -11.86
CA LEU A 279 1.04 -3.76 -11.86
C LEU A 279 1.84 -3.59 -13.15
N SER A 280 3.15 -3.87 -13.08
CA SER A 280 4.00 -3.98 -14.26
C SER A 280 3.58 -5.18 -15.10
N GLN A 281 3.80 -5.12 -16.42
CA GLN A 281 3.76 -6.30 -17.28
C GLN A 281 4.92 -7.23 -16.89
N PRO A 282 4.66 -8.43 -16.32
CA PRO A 282 5.73 -9.30 -15.87
C PRO A 282 6.27 -10.16 -17.02
N GLU A 283 7.57 -10.22 -17.17
CA GLU A 283 8.28 -11.17 -18.03
C GLU A 283 8.93 -12.27 -17.18
N PHE A 284 8.45 -13.50 -17.32
CA PHE A 284 8.97 -14.64 -16.56
C PHE A 284 9.99 -15.44 -17.36
N HIS A 285 11.18 -15.57 -16.79
CA HIS A 285 12.29 -16.30 -17.35
C HIS A 285 12.78 -17.38 -16.39
N GLN A 286 13.41 -18.40 -16.94
CA GLN A 286 13.96 -19.50 -16.16
C GLN A 286 15.48 -19.62 -16.36
N MET A 287 16.17 -19.92 -15.28
CA MET A 287 17.59 -20.30 -15.28
C MET A 287 17.70 -21.71 -14.75
N THR A 288 18.32 -22.59 -15.52
CA THR A 288 18.54 -23.99 -15.11
C THR A 288 20.02 -24.20 -14.84
N PRO A 289 20.39 -24.32 -13.54
CA PRO A 289 21.76 -24.72 -13.20
C PRO A 289 22.04 -26.14 -13.67
N PRO A 290 23.32 -26.52 -13.81
CA PRO A 290 23.68 -27.91 -14.05
C PRO A 290 23.09 -28.86 -13.00
N ASP A 291 22.66 -30.05 -13.43
CA ASP A 291 22.01 -31.01 -12.55
C ASP A 291 23.00 -31.53 -11.49
N GLU A 292 22.69 -31.24 -10.23
CA GLU A 292 23.31 -31.94 -9.10
C GLU A 292 22.36 -33.06 -8.63
N PRO A 293 22.78 -34.35 -8.74
CA PRO A 293 21.91 -35.45 -8.37
C PRO A 293 21.53 -35.39 -6.88
N LEU A 294 20.21 -35.34 -6.62
CA LEU A 294 19.68 -35.41 -5.26
C LEU A 294 19.75 -36.85 -4.74
N SER A 295 20.07 -37.01 -3.46
CA SER A 295 19.99 -38.32 -2.82
C SER A 295 18.54 -38.78 -2.64
N GLU A 296 18.31 -40.11 -2.57
CA GLU A 296 16.97 -40.64 -2.25
C GLU A 296 16.41 -40.06 -0.94
N ALA A 297 17.28 -39.78 0.03
CA ALA A 297 16.88 -39.14 1.29
C ALA A 297 16.43 -37.67 1.11
N ASP A 298 17.02 -36.93 0.17
CA ASP A 298 16.60 -35.58 -0.17
C ASP A 298 15.28 -35.59 -0.91
N LEU A 299 15.09 -36.48 -1.88
CA LEU A 299 13.84 -36.66 -2.61
C LEU A 299 12.70 -37.03 -1.67
N ASN A 300 12.89 -37.95 -0.74
CA ASN A 300 11.90 -38.31 0.27
C ASN A 300 11.49 -37.11 1.16
N ARG A 301 12.44 -36.22 1.51
CA ARG A 301 12.15 -35.00 2.27
C ARG A 301 11.37 -33.98 1.45
N VAL A 302 11.69 -33.85 0.17
CA VAL A 302 10.98 -32.98 -0.77
C VAL A 302 9.50 -33.35 -0.85
N TYR A 303 9.18 -34.64 -0.95
CA TYR A 303 7.78 -35.07 -1.11
C TYR A 303 6.95 -35.04 0.18
N ASN A 304 7.59 -35.12 1.36
CA ASN A 304 6.89 -35.27 2.64
C ASN A 304 6.78 -33.97 3.47
N LYS A 305 7.18 -32.81 2.94
CA LYS A 305 7.12 -31.53 3.63
C LYS A 305 6.39 -30.48 2.79
N ASP A 306 5.76 -29.53 3.44
CA ASP A 306 5.04 -28.42 2.80
C ASP A 306 5.97 -27.49 2.01
N ASP A 307 7.21 -27.31 2.48
CA ASP A 307 8.25 -26.57 1.74
C ASP A 307 9.64 -27.23 1.98
N TYR A 308 10.66 -26.74 1.29
CA TYR A 308 12.02 -27.27 1.32
C TYR A 308 12.69 -27.05 2.67
N ASP A 309 13.38 -28.08 3.16
CA ASP A 309 14.09 -28.00 4.43
C ASP A 309 15.41 -27.23 4.31
N GLY A 310 15.86 -26.69 5.46
CA GLY A 310 17.09 -25.90 5.52
C GLY A 310 18.35 -26.66 5.07
N LYS A 311 18.39 -28.01 5.15
CA LYS A 311 19.54 -28.80 4.70
C LYS A 311 19.65 -28.79 3.19
N LEU A 312 18.54 -28.98 2.48
CA LEU A 312 18.49 -28.90 1.04
C LEU A 312 18.84 -27.50 0.55
N LEU A 313 18.22 -26.46 1.15
CA LEU A 313 18.52 -25.07 0.82
C LEU A 313 19.99 -24.72 1.07
N THR A 314 20.61 -25.24 2.12
CA THR A 314 22.05 -25.06 2.38
C THR A 314 22.90 -25.72 1.31
N ARG A 315 22.59 -26.93 0.92
CA ARG A 315 23.30 -27.62 -0.16
C ARG A 315 23.23 -26.85 -1.49
N LEU A 316 22.05 -26.40 -1.88
CA LEU A 316 21.86 -25.56 -3.07
C LEU A 316 22.66 -24.26 -3.01
N SER A 317 22.82 -23.67 -1.81
CA SER A 317 23.63 -22.46 -1.60
C SER A 317 25.13 -22.66 -1.78
N GLU A 318 25.61 -23.89 -1.69
CA GLU A 318 27.03 -24.26 -1.78
C GLU A 318 27.45 -24.60 -3.22
N SER A 319 26.50 -24.70 -4.17
CA SER A 319 26.80 -24.99 -5.58
C SER A 319 27.46 -23.77 -6.24
N GLU A 320 28.74 -23.92 -6.61
CA GLU A 320 29.51 -22.85 -7.25
C GLU A 320 28.95 -22.49 -8.63
N GLU A 321 28.55 -23.49 -9.43
CA GLU A 321 28.03 -23.28 -10.77
C GLU A 321 26.69 -22.55 -10.74
N ARG A 322 25.82 -22.92 -9.80
CA ARG A 322 24.54 -22.24 -9.53
C ARG A 322 24.76 -20.77 -9.10
N ASN A 323 25.71 -20.54 -8.22
CA ASN A 323 26.02 -19.20 -7.72
C ASN A 323 26.62 -18.30 -8.81
N LEU A 324 27.51 -18.85 -9.66
CA LEU A 324 28.04 -18.13 -10.81
C LEU A 324 26.95 -17.78 -11.84
N LEU A 325 26.01 -18.70 -12.08
CA LEU A 325 24.87 -18.45 -12.97
C LEU A 325 24.03 -17.25 -12.45
N ILE A 326 23.71 -17.23 -11.16
CA ILE A 326 22.98 -16.14 -10.52
C ILE A 326 23.73 -14.80 -10.65
N LEU A 327 25.02 -14.79 -10.28
CA LEU A 327 25.83 -13.59 -10.30
C LEU A 327 26.04 -13.01 -11.71
N ASN A 328 26.24 -13.88 -12.71
CA ASN A 328 26.32 -13.44 -14.11
C ASN A 328 24.98 -12.83 -14.57
N LYS A 329 23.86 -13.46 -14.19
CA LYS A 329 22.54 -12.91 -14.53
C LYS A 329 22.30 -11.55 -13.87
N VAL A 330 22.68 -11.36 -12.61
CA VAL A 330 22.61 -10.03 -11.96
C VAL A 330 23.38 -8.98 -12.77
N ARG A 331 24.60 -9.32 -13.20
CA ARG A 331 25.42 -8.41 -14.01
C ARG A 331 24.79 -8.09 -15.36
N ASP A 332 24.16 -9.06 -16.00
CA ASP A 332 23.48 -8.85 -17.27
C ASP A 332 22.24 -7.94 -17.09
N LEU A 333 21.45 -8.17 -16.03
CA LEU A 333 20.28 -7.34 -15.69
C LEU A 333 20.65 -5.89 -15.39
N LEU A 334 21.81 -5.63 -14.79
CA LEU A 334 22.31 -4.29 -14.52
C LEU A 334 22.57 -3.43 -15.77
N GLN A 335 22.50 -4.01 -16.97
CA GLN A 335 22.56 -3.24 -18.21
C GLN A 335 21.28 -2.48 -18.50
N ASN A 336 20.14 -2.95 -17.95
CA ASN A 336 18.81 -2.41 -18.23
C ASN A 336 17.99 -2.05 -16.97
N HIS A 337 18.48 -2.44 -15.77
CA HIS A 337 17.74 -2.31 -14.53
C HIS A 337 18.61 -1.71 -13.43
N ASP A 338 18.13 -0.64 -12.78
CA ASP A 338 18.86 0.06 -11.71
C ASP A 338 18.56 -0.50 -10.32
N ARG A 339 17.41 -1.14 -10.13
CA ARG A 339 16.98 -1.71 -8.84
C ARG A 339 16.63 -3.17 -9.00
N ILE A 340 17.49 -4.05 -8.46
CA ILE A 340 17.36 -5.50 -8.58
C ILE A 340 17.25 -6.15 -7.21
N LEU A 341 16.28 -7.05 -7.04
CA LEU A 341 16.15 -7.91 -5.85
C LEU A 341 16.63 -9.35 -6.16
N VAL A 342 17.37 -9.94 -5.25
CA VAL A 342 17.77 -11.34 -5.30
C VAL A 342 17.31 -12.07 -4.05
N PHE A 343 16.42 -13.04 -4.20
CA PHE A 343 15.90 -13.88 -3.13
C PHE A 343 16.76 -15.13 -2.97
N ALA A 344 17.64 -15.11 -1.97
CA ALA A 344 18.61 -16.16 -1.71
C ALA A 344 17.98 -17.36 -0.98
N THR A 345 18.64 -18.51 -1.00
CA THR A 345 18.17 -19.76 -0.36
C THR A 345 18.28 -19.74 1.16
N ASN A 346 19.25 -19.02 1.71
CA ASN A 346 19.46 -18.81 3.15
C ASN A 346 20.29 -17.54 3.42
N VAL A 347 20.48 -17.19 4.71
CA VAL A 347 21.22 -16.00 5.16
C VAL A 347 22.64 -15.99 4.61
N ARG A 348 23.39 -17.10 4.78
CA ARG A 348 24.79 -17.21 4.34
C ARG A 348 24.91 -17.05 2.81
N HIS A 349 23.98 -17.64 2.06
CA HIS A 349 23.95 -17.50 0.60
C HIS A 349 23.78 -16.04 0.17
N SER A 350 22.84 -15.31 0.77
CA SER A 350 22.64 -13.89 0.53
C SER A 350 23.92 -13.08 0.78
N GLN A 351 24.62 -13.35 1.91
CA GLN A 351 25.86 -12.66 2.27
C GLN A 351 27.01 -12.98 1.30
N ILE A 352 27.16 -14.26 0.92
CA ILE A 352 28.22 -14.69 -0.03
C ILE A 352 28.03 -14.05 -1.40
N LEU A 353 26.81 -14.10 -1.96
CA LEU A 353 26.52 -13.52 -3.27
C LEU A 353 26.76 -12.00 -3.29
N ALA A 354 26.28 -11.28 -2.27
CA ALA A 354 26.49 -9.84 -2.15
C ALA A 354 27.98 -9.49 -2.03
N THR A 355 28.71 -10.20 -1.17
CA THR A 355 30.15 -10.00 -0.99
C THR A 355 30.91 -10.24 -2.28
N PHE A 356 30.63 -11.33 -2.98
CA PHE A 356 31.31 -11.66 -4.22
C PHE A 356 31.03 -10.61 -5.32
N LEU A 357 29.79 -10.20 -5.48
CA LEU A 357 29.38 -9.18 -6.46
C LEU A 357 30.11 -7.87 -6.24
N SER A 358 30.16 -7.40 -4.98
CA SER A 358 30.85 -6.18 -4.58
C SER A 358 32.36 -6.28 -4.76
N MET A 359 32.99 -7.34 -4.24
CA MET A 359 34.47 -7.46 -4.25
C MET A 359 35.01 -7.74 -5.65
N ARG A 360 34.32 -8.53 -6.45
CA ARG A 360 34.82 -8.99 -7.77
C ARG A 360 34.57 -7.97 -8.88
N TRP A 361 33.45 -7.27 -8.82
CA TRP A 361 33.01 -6.36 -9.89
C TRP A 361 32.74 -4.92 -9.42
N GLY A 362 32.91 -4.63 -8.13
CA GLY A 362 32.69 -3.28 -7.59
C GLY A 362 31.26 -2.82 -7.65
N ILE A 363 30.27 -3.73 -7.81
CA ILE A 363 28.87 -3.40 -7.93
C ILE A 363 28.31 -3.03 -6.55
N ARG A 364 27.55 -1.95 -6.50
CA ARG A 364 26.86 -1.48 -5.31
C ARG A 364 25.75 -2.44 -4.90
N CYS A 365 25.95 -3.15 -3.81
CA CYS A 365 25.00 -4.14 -3.33
C CYS A 365 25.11 -4.42 -1.83
N ALA A 366 24.05 -4.96 -1.25
CA ALA A 366 24.05 -5.41 0.14
C ALA A 366 23.23 -6.69 0.34
N SER A 367 23.52 -7.38 1.44
CA SER A 367 22.71 -8.49 1.96
C SER A 367 21.84 -8.00 3.10
N ILE A 368 20.51 -8.13 2.96
CA ILE A 368 19.51 -7.78 3.95
C ILE A 368 18.88 -9.05 4.50
N THR A 369 19.21 -9.38 5.73
CA THR A 369 18.77 -10.60 6.42
C THR A 369 18.39 -10.32 7.87
N SER A 370 17.94 -11.34 8.60
CA SER A 370 17.68 -11.22 10.05
C SER A 370 18.92 -10.84 10.85
N GLU A 371 20.13 -11.17 10.36
CA GLU A 371 21.42 -10.87 10.99
C GLU A 371 21.94 -9.46 10.65
N THR A 372 21.31 -8.74 9.71
CA THR A 372 21.73 -7.39 9.32
C THR A 372 21.36 -6.39 10.44
N PRO A 373 22.33 -5.65 11.02
CA PRO A 373 22.06 -4.65 12.05
C PRO A 373 21.00 -3.63 11.59
N PRO A 374 20.10 -3.18 12.50
CA PRO A 374 18.98 -2.31 12.13
C PRO A 374 19.37 -0.99 11.45
N ASP A 375 20.45 -0.36 11.89
CA ASP A 375 21.01 0.86 11.31
C ASP A 375 21.51 0.66 9.87
N LYS A 376 22.26 -0.43 9.64
CA LYS A 376 22.73 -0.81 8.31
C LYS A 376 21.58 -1.23 7.40
N ARG A 377 20.62 -1.97 7.94
CA ARG A 377 19.41 -2.36 7.20
C ARG A 377 18.66 -1.13 6.72
N LYS A 378 18.42 -0.17 7.62
CA LYS A 378 17.76 1.07 7.29
C LYS A 378 18.53 1.85 6.22
N LEU A 379 19.83 2.03 6.39
CA LEU A 379 20.68 2.73 5.42
C LEU A 379 20.54 2.13 4.01
N TRP A 380 20.67 0.82 3.88
CA TRP A 380 20.60 0.18 2.56
C TRP A 380 19.20 0.17 1.95
N ILE A 381 18.16 0.09 2.79
CA ILE A 381 16.77 0.24 2.34
C ILE A 381 16.54 1.66 1.84
N ASP A 382 16.93 2.68 2.61
CA ASP A 382 16.78 4.09 2.23
C ASP A 382 17.55 4.38 0.93
N THR A 383 18.79 3.87 0.79
CA THR A 383 19.57 3.96 -0.44
C THR A 383 18.88 3.30 -1.64
N PHE A 384 18.29 2.12 -1.46
CA PHE A 384 17.61 1.39 -2.54
C PHE A 384 16.30 2.06 -2.97
N LEU A 385 15.65 2.76 -2.05
CA LEU A 385 14.38 3.47 -2.26
C LEU A 385 14.58 4.91 -2.76
N ASP A 386 15.80 5.44 -2.72
CA ASP A 386 16.08 6.80 -3.17
C ASP A 386 15.84 6.91 -4.68
N GLU A 387 14.80 7.68 -5.03
CA GLU A 387 14.37 7.87 -6.42
C GLU A 387 15.28 8.82 -7.20
N ASP A 388 16.02 9.67 -6.49
CA ASP A 388 16.98 10.64 -7.06
C ASP A 388 18.36 10.02 -7.30
N ASP A 389 18.60 8.81 -6.76
CA ASP A 389 19.86 8.08 -6.91
C ASP A 389 19.86 7.21 -8.17
N GLU A 390 20.56 7.64 -9.20
CA GLU A 390 20.69 6.95 -10.49
C GLU A 390 21.72 5.80 -10.47
N GLU A 391 22.48 5.61 -9.39
CA GLU A 391 23.47 4.53 -9.32
C GLU A 391 22.77 3.19 -9.11
N PRO A 392 23.01 2.17 -9.99
CA PRO A 392 22.42 0.87 -9.85
C PRO A 392 22.71 0.22 -8.49
N CYS A 393 21.69 -0.41 -7.89
CA CYS A 393 21.79 -1.05 -6.59
C CYS A 393 21.11 -2.41 -6.57
N VAL A 394 21.79 -3.41 -5.99
CA VAL A 394 21.26 -4.78 -5.86
C VAL A 394 21.10 -5.15 -4.39
N LEU A 395 19.92 -5.56 -4.00
CA LEU A 395 19.69 -6.12 -2.66
C LEU A 395 19.51 -7.64 -2.74
N PHE A 396 20.41 -8.35 -2.08
CA PHE A 396 20.27 -9.77 -1.79
C PHE A 396 19.53 -9.92 -0.47
N ASN A 397 18.56 -10.82 -0.41
CA ASN A 397 17.83 -11.01 0.83
C ASN A 397 17.43 -12.46 1.07
N TYR A 398 17.13 -12.75 2.33
CA TYR A 398 16.48 -13.99 2.75
C TYR A 398 15.40 -13.63 3.78
N ASP A 399 14.15 -13.95 3.46
CA ASP A 399 12.91 -13.72 4.22
C ASP A 399 12.55 -12.25 4.51
N VAL A 400 13.51 -11.37 4.80
CA VAL A 400 13.26 -10.02 5.33
C VAL A 400 12.54 -9.09 4.36
N LEU A 401 12.86 -9.15 3.07
CA LEU A 401 12.25 -8.29 2.04
C LEU A 401 11.06 -8.95 1.32
N THR A 402 10.68 -10.15 1.69
CA THR A 402 9.50 -10.84 1.12
C THR A 402 8.20 -10.22 1.61
N THR A 403 8.19 -9.67 2.83
CA THR A 403 7.03 -9.03 3.44
C THR A 403 7.39 -7.64 3.96
N GLY A 404 6.43 -6.70 3.92
CA GLY A 404 6.61 -5.37 4.52
C GLY A 404 7.63 -4.43 3.85
N PHE A 405 8.13 -4.77 2.65
CA PHE A 405 9.06 -3.94 1.88
C PHE A 405 8.36 -3.46 0.59
N ASP A 406 8.25 -2.16 0.41
CA ASP A 406 7.68 -1.56 -0.80
C ASP A 406 8.75 -0.75 -1.52
N ALA A 407 9.13 -1.22 -2.70
CA ALA A 407 10.15 -0.60 -3.55
C ALA A 407 9.63 -0.51 -4.99
N PRO A 408 8.82 0.52 -5.30
CA PRO A 408 8.15 0.62 -6.59
C PRO A 408 9.10 0.61 -7.79
N LYS A 409 10.27 1.21 -7.67
CA LYS A 409 11.30 1.27 -8.75
C LYS A 409 12.02 -0.04 -9.03
N THR A 410 11.74 -1.11 -8.27
CA THR A 410 12.30 -2.43 -8.57
C THR A 410 11.73 -2.96 -9.87
N SER A 411 12.57 -3.14 -10.87
CA SER A 411 12.17 -3.59 -12.22
C SER A 411 12.69 -4.99 -12.58
N ALA A 412 13.56 -5.58 -11.75
CA ALA A 412 14.02 -6.95 -11.96
C ALA A 412 14.20 -7.73 -10.65
N ALA A 413 13.96 -9.04 -10.71
CA ALA A 413 14.27 -9.95 -9.62
C ALA A 413 14.86 -11.28 -10.08
N ILE A 414 15.69 -11.86 -9.20
CA ILE A 414 16.12 -13.25 -9.30
C ILE A 414 15.59 -14.03 -8.10
N ILE A 415 14.75 -15.02 -8.37
CA ILE A 415 14.25 -15.96 -7.36
C ILE A 415 15.17 -17.18 -7.35
N ALA A 416 16.21 -17.10 -6.51
CA ALA A 416 17.17 -18.18 -6.35
C ALA A 416 16.74 -19.21 -5.29
N ARG A 417 15.72 -18.91 -4.49
CA ARG A 417 15.14 -19.81 -3.50
C ARG A 417 14.04 -20.65 -4.14
N PRO A 418 14.23 -21.98 -4.29
CA PRO A 418 13.10 -22.83 -4.65
C PRO A 418 12.07 -22.81 -3.51
N THR A 419 10.80 -22.87 -3.84
CA THR A 419 9.71 -22.96 -2.87
C THR A 419 8.53 -23.72 -3.46
N LYS A 420 7.81 -24.46 -2.62
CA LYS A 420 6.48 -25.02 -2.90
C LYS A 420 5.36 -24.15 -2.35
N SER A 421 5.71 -23.13 -1.56
CA SER A 421 4.77 -22.17 -1.02
C SER A 421 4.41 -21.14 -2.07
N LEU A 422 3.17 -21.20 -2.51
CA LEU A 422 2.57 -20.22 -3.41
C LEU A 422 2.58 -18.81 -2.80
N VAL A 423 2.29 -18.74 -1.51
CA VAL A 423 2.32 -17.49 -0.74
C VAL A 423 3.70 -16.83 -0.86
N LEU A 424 4.76 -17.58 -0.56
CA LEU A 424 6.12 -17.07 -0.60
C LEU A 424 6.53 -16.66 -2.02
N TYR A 425 6.18 -17.46 -3.02
CA TYR A 425 6.46 -17.12 -4.43
C TYR A 425 5.75 -15.82 -4.84
N SER A 426 4.45 -15.72 -4.57
CA SER A 426 3.65 -14.54 -4.89
C SER A 426 4.13 -13.28 -4.14
N GLN A 427 4.58 -13.43 -2.90
CA GLN A 427 5.18 -12.33 -2.14
C GLN A 427 6.49 -11.84 -2.77
N MET A 428 7.37 -12.74 -3.19
CA MET A 428 8.63 -12.40 -3.88
C MET A 428 8.37 -11.66 -5.20
N VAL A 429 7.52 -12.21 -6.04
CA VAL A 429 7.14 -11.59 -7.32
C VAL A 429 6.45 -10.24 -7.10
N GLY A 430 5.54 -10.17 -6.15
CA GLY A 430 4.79 -8.95 -5.83
C GLY A 430 5.65 -7.78 -5.33
N ARG A 431 6.94 -8.00 -5.01
CA ARG A 431 7.88 -6.90 -4.69
C ARG A 431 8.43 -6.19 -5.93
N VAL A 432 8.29 -6.80 -7.09
CA VAL A 432 8.91 -6.33 -8.33
C VAL A 432 7.88 -5.78 -9.32
N ILE A 433 6.67 -6.33 -9.32
CA ILE A 433 5.62 -5.98 -10.28
C ILE A 433 4.80 -4.75 -9.86
N ARG A 434 5.45 -3.62 -9.60
CA ARG A 434 4.77 -2.34 -9.33
C ARG A 434 4.63 -1.54 -10.60
N GLY A 435 3.40 -1.24 -11.02
CA GLY A 435 3.12 -0.48 -12.23
C GLY A 435 3.39 1.02 -12.10
N ASP A 436 3.41 1.70 -13.22
CA ASP A 436 3.70 3.13 -13.33
C ASP A 436 2.67 4.02 -12.62
N LYS A 437 1.39 3.63 -12.57
CA LYS A 437 0.35 4.34 -11.81
C LYS A 437 0.60 4.41 -10.30
N VAL A 438 1.44 3.54 -9.79
CA VAL A 438 1.79 3.50 -8.36
C VAL A 438 3.27 3.83 -8.11
N GLY A 439 3.91 4.48 -9.08
CA GLY A 439 5.30 4.93 -8.98
C GLY A 439 6.35 3.89 -9.35
N GLY A 440 5.93 2.76 -9.93
CA GLY A 440 6.82 1.68 -10.37
C GLY A 440 7.24 1.79 -11.82
N THR A 441 7.37 0.65 -12.49
CA THR A 441 7.84 0.50 -13.87
C THR A 441 6.76 -0.16 -14.73
N PRO A 442 6.67 0.14 -16.05
CA PRO A 442 5.67 -0.48 -16.92
C PRO A 442 5.92 -1.98 -17.12
N GLU A 443 7.18 -2.41 -17.06
CA GLU A 443 7.61 -3.80 -17.26
C GLU A 443 8.48 -4.25 -16.09
N ALA A 444 8.44 -5.56 -15.78
CA ALA A 444 9.25 -6.16 -14.74
C ALA A 444 9.77 -7.54 -15.17
N GLU A 445 11.06 -7.78 -14.98
CA GLU A 445 11.74 -8.99 -15.42
C GLU A 445 12.03 -9.92 -14.22
N ILE A 446 11.45 -11.13 -14.22
CA ILE A 446 11.54 -12.08 -13.13
C ILE A 446 12.26 -13.35 -13.61
N TRP A 447 13.42 -13.64 -13.02
CA TRP A 447 14.22 -14.83 -13.29
C TRP A 447 14.10 -15.83 -12.14
N THR A 448 13.59 -17.02 -12.44
CA THR A 448 13.50 -18.10 -11.45
C THR A 448 14.58 -19.15 -11.72
N VAL A 449 15.33 -19.49 -10.68
CA VAL A 449 16.28 -20.61 -10.75
C VAL A 449 15.50 -21.90 -10.57
N VAL A 450 15.44 -22.71 -11.63
CA VAL A 450 14.68 -23.95 -11.70
C VAL A 450 15.63 -25.13 -11.58
N ASP A 451 15.62 -25.76 -10.42
CA ASP A 451 16.32 -27.01 -10.19
C ASP A 451 15.44 -28.18 -10.73
N GLN A 452 15.87 -28.89 -11.79
CA GLN A 452 15.02 -29.81 -12.57
C GLN A 452 14.38 -30.94 -11.74
N GLN A 453 15.01 -31.33 -10.65
CA GLN A 453 14.54 -32.41 -9.77
C GLN A 453 13.62 -31.89 -8.64
N LEU A 454 13.41 -30.57 -8.54
CA LEU A 454 12.61 -29.96 -7.50
C LEU A 454 11.28 -29.43 -8.08
N PRO A 455 10.13 -29.82 -7.53
CA PRO A 455 8.86 -29.16 -7.85
C PRO A 455 8.90 -27.68 -7.42
N GLY A 456 8.23 -26.81 -8.15
CA GLY A 456 8.20 -25.37 -7.81
C GLY A 456 7.46 -24.57 -8.88
N PHE A 457 7.25 -23.29 -8.59
CA PHE A 457 6.56 -22.40 -9.51
C PHE A 457 7.52 -21.82 -10.56
N ARG A 458 7.05 -21.74 -11.78
CA ARG A 458 7.76 -21.20 -12.93
C ARG A 458 7.21 -19.86 -13.40
N SER A 459 5.94 -19.58 -13.06
CA SER A 459 5.25 -18.34 -13.38
C SER A 459 4.13 -18.06 -12.37
N LEU A 460 3.65 -16.83 -12.32
CA LEU A 460 2.50 -16.46 -11.48
C LEU A 460 1.21 -17.16 -11.93
N SER A 461 1.03 -17.37 -13.23
CA SER A 461 -0.15 -18.04 -13.77
C SER A 461 -0.23 -19.51 -13.32
N GLU A 462 0.88 -20.24 -13.27
CA GLU A 462 0.91 -21.59 -12.68
C GLU A 462 0.51 -21.58 -11.21
N ALA A 463 0.83 -20.49 -10.53
CA ALA A 463 0.58 -20.33 -9.12
C ALA A 463 -0.91 -20.05 -8.80
N PHE A 464 -1.70 -19.49 -9.71
CA PHE A 464 -3.08 -19.08 -9.46
C PHE A 464 -4.16 -20.04 -10.00
N TRP A 465 -3.81 -21.07 -10.74
CA TRP A 465 -4.77 -21.95 -11.41
C TRP A 465 -5.63 -22.87 -10.50
N ASN A 466 -5.24 -23.08 -9.24
CA ASN A 466 -5.88 -24.08 -8.37
C ASN A 466 -6.84 -23.49 -7.30
N TRP A 467 -7.34 -22.27 -7.46
CA TRP A 467 -7.91 -21.52 -6.34
C TRP A 467 -9.39 -21.21 -6.39
N GLU A 468 -10.09 -21.57 -7.46
CA GLU A 468 -11.48 -21.17 -7.63
C GLU A 468 -12.51 -22.09 -6.94
N ASP A 469 -12.14 -23.31 -6.56
CA ASP A 469 -13.10 -24.37 -6.22
C ASP A 469 -13.52 -24.45 -4.73
N VAL A 470 -12.85 -23.76 -3.82
CA VAL A 470 -13.08 -23.96 -2.36
C VAL A 470 -14.00 -22.90 -1.72
N TRP A 471 -14.19 -21.76 -2.37
CA TRP A 471 -14.93 -20.59 -1.82
C TRP A 471 -16.34 -20.42 -2.39
#